data_717e170313a9e47af9a04b7bf0c96f94
#
_entry.id   717e170313a9e47af9a04b7bf0c96f94
#
_cell.length_a   1.000
_cell.length_b   1.000
_cell.length_c   1.000
_cell.angle_alpha   90.00
_cell.angle_beta   90.00
_cell.angle_gamma   90.00
#
_symmetry.space_group_name_H-M   'P 1'
#
loop_
_entity.id
_entity.type
_entity.pdbx_description
1 polymer ?
#
loop_
_entity_poly.entity_id
_entity_poly.type
_entity_poly.pdbx_seq_one_letter_code
_entity_poly.pdbx_strand_id
1 'polypeptide(L)'
;MKKIKYYIFFLLGAAMITSCDNELTKDVNMGIGVKQNEGVSMQGDVVTVKAGTPVEFKFAGDPDNILFYSGEPGSVYEHRERTEVSSDQIVRATLHFKIWTQYGIAAAYKNGLEIFISDKFPGLSKQNFKEDSVLAEKFAWDEAVPKADLPQGQKKIDQALSYDIDITDYRDKEMTLALHYQATDDKKNSMPRYNFIEMYIENERSDGFVSRYWPSQFGFTAVNMMCNHYLDSQKKMVNNREYGTITDGTPGLWNLTNVKNGCFFIAGGGKNTGNKNGWLVSDGLVTTHCYPDQGVIIKNITQDVPTYTHTYNKVGEYKATFIATKVNYKNDSRIMKELTIKVVE
;
A
#
# COMPACT_ATOMS: atom_id res chain seq x y z
N MET A 1 17.17 -76.91 5.58
CA MET A 1 17.41 -75.80 4.65
C MET A 1 16.18 -74.91 4.40
N LYS A 2 14.95 -75.26 4.69
CA LYS A 2 13.76 -74.41 4.47
C LYS A 2 13.56 -73.31 5.53
N LYS A 3 14.02 -73.48 6.76
CA LYS A 3 13.85 -72.50 7.85
C LYS A 3 14.75 -71.27 7.77
N ILE A 4 15.94 -71.43 7.16
CA ILE A 4 16.91 -70.30 6.99
C ILE A 4 16.43 -69.29 5.94
N LYS A 5 15.68 -69.72 4.90
CA LYS A 5 15.13 -68.81 3.89
C LYS A 5 14.09 -67.84 4.40
N TYR A 6 13.31 -68.23 5.42
CA TYR A 6 12.29 -67.35 6.01
C TYR A 6 12.88 -66.28 6.93
N TYR A 7 13.99 -66.57 7.62
CA TYR A 7 14.70 -65.57 8.44
C TYR A 7 15.38 -64.49 7.64
N ILE A 8 15.94 -64.83 6.45
CA ILE A 8 16.59 -63.86 5.55
C ILE A 8 15.55 -62.94 4.93
N PHE A 9 14.34 -63.45 4.59
CA PHE A 9 13.26 -62.61 4.06
C PHE A 9 12.65 -61.68 5.11
N PHE A 10 12.59 -62.11 6.38
CA PHE A 10 12.10 -61.30 7.50
C PHE A 10 13.14 -60.23 7.89
N LEU A 11 14.42 -60.49 7.80
CA LEU A 11 15.50 -59.51 8.01
C LEU A 11 15.55 -58.46 6.89
N LEU A 12 15.30 -58.84 5.62
CA LEU A 12 15.21 -57.87 4.53
C LEU A 12 13.94 -57.01 4.61
N GLY A 13 12.83 -57.56 5.12
CA GLY A 13 11.59 -56.80 5.33
C GLY A 13 11.66 -55.80 6.48
N ALA A 14 12.44 -56.10 7.53
CA ALA A 14 12.65 -55.17 8.65
C ALA A 14 13.63 -54.03 8.30
N ALA A 15 14.52 -54.20 7.37
CA ALA A 15 15.46 -53.17 6.95
C ALA A 15 14.79 -52.09 6.06
N MET A 16 13.64 -52.35 5.44
CA MET A 16 12.92 -51.36 4.63
C MET A 16 11.98 -50.46 5.43
N ILE A 17 11.69 -50.77 6.70
CA ILE A 17 10.76 -49.96 7.51
C ILE A 17 11.51 -48.86 8.28
N THR A 18 12.84 -48.90 8.38
CA THR A 18 13.61 -47.89 9.10
C THR A 18 14.09 -46.72 8.20
N SER A 19 13.88 -46.81 6.88
CA SER A 19 14.36 -45.78 5.95
C SER A 19 13.46 -44.54 5.86
N CYS A 20 12.17 -44.62 6.24
CA CYS A 20 11.27 -43.48 6.11
C CYS A 20 11.20 -42.56 7.34
N ASP A 21 11.67 -43.01 8.52
CA ASP A 21 11.54 -42.21 9.74
C ASP A 21 12.69 -41.19 9.92
N ASN A 22 13.82 -41.39 9.30
CA ASN A 22 14.98 -40.52 9.44
C ASN A 22 14.88 -39.21 8.61
N GLU A 23 14.09 -39.18 7.54
CA GLU A 23 13.91 -37.97 6.74
C GLU A 23 12.89 -37.00 7.34
N LEU A 24 11.93 -37.51 8.08
CA LEU A 24 10.86 -36.71 8.72
C LEU A 24 11.32 -35.95 9.98
N THR A 25 12.48 -36.29 10.53
CA THR A 25 13.03 -35.65 11.74
C THR A 25 14.34 -34.91 11.46
N LYS A 26 14.77 -34.88 10.22
CA LYS A 26 16.05 -34.27 9.84
C LYS A 26 15.91 -32.74 9.79
N ASP A 27 16.77 -32.05 10.50
CA ASP A 27 16.87 -30.61 10.46
C ASP A 27 17.21 -30.09 9.06
N VAL A 28 16.69 -28.90 8.73
CA VAL A 28 17.02 -28.25 7.47
C VAL A 28 18.51 -27.97 7.40
N ASN A 29 19.12 -28.28 6.28
CA ASN A 29 20.49 -27.92 5.95
C ASN A 29 20.50 -27.08 4.68
N MET A 30 21.25 -25.97 4.69
CA MET A 30 21.40 -25.09 3.53
C MET A 30 22.82 -24.52 3.49
N GLY A 31 23.53 -24.77 2.39
CA GLY A 31 24.74 -24.06 1.99
C GLY A 31 24.41 -23.02 0.92
N ILE A 32 25.10 -21.88 0.95
CA ILE A 32 24.99 -20.85 -0.08
C ILE A 32 26.39 -20.59 -0.66
N GLY A 33 26.46 -20.56 -1.97
CA GLY A 33 27.61 -20.09 -2.72
C GLY A 33 27.18 -19.11 -3.80
N VAL A 34 28.16 -18.48 -4.44
CA VAL A 34 27.93 -17.56 -5.55
C VAL A 34 28.72 -18.00 -6.76
N LYS A 35 28.13 -17.89 -7.94
CA LYS A 35 28.85 -18.12 -9.18
C LYS A 35 29.78 -16.95 -9.45
N GLN A 36 31.08 -17.17 -9.31
CA GLN A 36 32.10 -16.16 -9.54
C GLN A 36 32.34 -15.97 -11.05
N ASN A 37 32.57 -14.73 -11.46
CA ASN A 37 32.91 -14.32 -12.81
C ASN A 37 33.71 -13.02 -12.77
N GLU A 38 33.99 -12.38 -13.91
CA GLU A 38 34.79 -11.17 -14.01
C GLU A 38 34.22 -9.97 -13.19
N GLY A 39 32.89 -9.95 -12.96
CA GLY A 39 32.21 -8.88 -12.19
C GLY A 39 31.71 -9.30 -10.81
N VAL A 40 31.87 -10.57 -10.42
CA VAL A 40 31.38 -11.14 -9.17
C VAL A 40 32.42 -12.02 -8.53
N SER A 41 32.82 -11.67 -7.31
CA SER A 41 33.75 -12.49 -6.49
C SER A 41 33.16 -12.74 -5.10
N MET A 42 33.59 -13.86 -4.48
CA MET A 42 33.18 -14.23 -3.11
C MET A 42 34.38 -14.60 -2.29
N GLN A 43 34.51 -14.03 -1.10
CA GLN A 43 35.54 -14.36 -0.12
C GLN A 43 34.91 -14.49 1.27
N GLY A 44 34.87 -15.72 1.78
CA GLY A 44 34.07 -16.03 2.95
C GLY A 44 32.60 -15.73 2.70
N ASP A 45 31.96 -14.95 3.58
CA ASP A 45 30.56 -14.53 3.46
C ASP A 45 30.42 -13.14 2.78
N VAL A 46 31.49 -12.62 2.18
CA VAL A 46 31.50 -11.33 1.47
C VAL A 46 31.51 -11.56 -0.03
N VAL A 47 30.51 -11.03 -0.70
CA VAL A 47 30.38 -11.01 -2.16
C VAL A 47 30.67 -9.59 -2.66
N THR A 48 31.66 -9.43 -3.53
CA THR A 48 31.91 -8.16 -4.22
C THR A 48 31.38 -8.25 -5.64
N VAL A 49 30.57 -7.27 -6.04
CA VAL A 49 29.92 -7.24 -7.34
C VAL A 49 29.91 -5.82 -7.91
N LYS A 50 30.05 -5.68 -9.24
CA LYS A 50 29.83 -4.41 -9.92
C LYS A 50 28.34 -4.08 -10.01
N ALA A 51 27.97 -2.80 -9.83
CA ALA A 51 26.59 -2.35 -9.96
C ALA A 51 26.01 -2.77 -11.33
N GLY A 52 24.77 -3.29 -11.30
CA GLY A 52 24.07 -3.79 -12.47
C GLY A 52 24.50 -5.19 -12.94
N THR A 53 25.49 -5.83 -12.28
CA THR A 53 25.89 -7.19 -12.62
C THR A 53 25.01 -8.21 -11.86
N PRO A 54 24.41 -9.20 -12.55
CA PRO A 54 23.63 -10.24 -11.90
C PRO A 54 24.50 -11.13 -10.99
N VAL A 55 24.05 -11.32 -9.74
CA VAL A 55 24.64 -12.27 -8.77
C VAL A 55 23.82 -13.56 -8.81
N GLU A 56 24.42 -14.65 -9.27
CA GLU A 56 23.80 -15.98 -9.28
C GLU A 56 24.17 -16.71 -7.98
N PHE A 57 23.22 -16.79 -7.04
CA PHE A 57 23.33 -17.57 -5.81
C PHE A 57 23.10 -19.05 -6.12
N LYS A 58 23.88 -19.92 -5.50
CA LYS A 58 23.77 -21.38 -5.62
C LYS A 58 23.41 -21.96 -4.27
N PHE A 59 22.44 -22.85 -4.25
CA PHE A 59 21.99 -23.52 -3.04
C PHE A 59 22.41 -24.97 -3.01
N ALA A 60 22.81 -25.43 -1.84
CA ALA A 60 23.06 -26.83 -1.53
C ALA A 60 22.27 -27.22 -0.28
N GLY A 61 21.90 -28.48 -0.16
CA GLY A 61 21.06 -28.96 0.93
C GLY A 61 19.62 -29.27 0.48
N ASP A 62 18.72 -29.39 1.45
CA ASP A 62 17.38 -29.93 1.22
C ASP A 62 16.24 -29.08 1.84
N PRO A 63 16.26 -27.75 1.73
CA PRO A 63 15.18 -26.92 2.25
C PRO A 63 13.90 -27.10 1.42
N ASP A 64 12.74 -27.12 2.10
CA ASP A 64 11.44 -27.09 1.45
C ASP A 64 11.11 -25.70 0.91
N ASN A 65 11.46 -24.66 1.67
CA ASN A 65 11.23 -23.29 1.27
C ASN A 65 12.49 -22.44 1.51
N ILE A 66 12.68 -21.43 0.67
CA ILE A 66 13.70 -20.38 0.86
C ILE A 66 13.05 -19.02 0.66
N LEU A 67 13.15 -18.18 1.68
CA LEU A 67 12.74 -16.77 1.67
C LEU A 67 14.02 -15.92 1.61
N PHE A 68 14.06 -14.97 0.70
CA PHE A 68 15.20 -14.10 0.45
C PHE A 68 14.88 -12.65 0.72
N TYR A 69 15.72 -11.98 1.49
CA TYR A 69 15.77 -10.53 1.64
C TYR A 69 17.08 -10.05 1.02
N SER A 70 16.99 -9.08 0.10
CA SER A 70 18.19 -8.59 -0.61
C SER A 70 19.09 -7.69 0.25
N GLY A 71 18.54 -7.11 1.30
CA GLY A 71 19.19 -6.05 2.10
C GLY A 71 19.04 -4.65 1.50
N GLU A 72 18.46 -4.53 0.31
CA GLU A 72 18.13 -3.23 -0.27
C GLU A 72 16.93 -2.59 0.46
N PRO A 73 16.75 -1.26 0.39
CA PRO A 73 15.61 -0.58 0.98
C PRO A 73 14.27 -1.22 0.56
N GLY A 74 13.43 -1.57 1.54
CA GLY A 74 12.18 -2.31 1.35
C GLY A 74 12.33 -3.83 1.40
N SER A 75 13.56 -4.36 1.48
CA SER A 75 13.87 -5.79 1.60
C SER A 75 15.01 -6.06 2.58
N VAL A 76 14.97 -5.39 3.73
CA VAL A 76 15.92 -5.57 4.86
C VAL A 76 15.28 -6.47 5.90
N TYR A 77 15.90 -7.62 6.20
CA TYR A 77 15.34 -8.61 7.12
C TYR A 77 15.05 -8.07 8.52
N GLU A 78 15.91 -7.21 9.04
CA GLU A 78 15.75 -6.57 10.34
C GLU A 78 14.51 -5.68 10.41
N HIS A 79 14.04 -5.19 9.27
CA HIS A 79 12.87 -4.31 9.14
C HIS A 79 11.56 -5.05 8.80
N ARG A 80 11.54 -6.39 8.81
CA ARG A 80 10.38 -7.22 8.46
C ARG A 80 9.14 -7.04 9.36
N GLU A 81 9.30 -6.42 10.50
CA GLU A 81 8.23 -6.12 11.47
C GLU A 81 8.05 -4.61 11.69
N ARG A 82 8.82 -3.80 10.97
CA ARG A 82 8.79 -2.35 11.11
C ARG A 82 7.51 -1.78 10.51
N THR A 83 6.75 -1.03 11.29
CA THR A 83 5.52 -0.34 10.86
C THR A 83 5.66 1.18 10.89
N GLU A 84 6.78 1.68 11.41
CA GLU A 84 7.07 3.11 11.49
C GLU A 84 8.55 3.39 11.19
N VAL A 85 8.81 4.55 10.66
CA VAL A 85 10.16 5.13 10.49
C VAL A 85 10.23 6.43 11.27
N SER A 86 11.43 6.85 11.63
CA SER A 86 11.61 8.17 12.25
C SER A 86 11.32 9.29 11.23
N SER A 87 10.73 10.40 11.68
CA SER A 87 10.33 11.51 10.79
C SER A 87 11.53 12.15 10.06
N ASP A 88 12.73 12.10 10.64
CA ASP A 88 13.96 12.56 10.01
C ASP A 88 14.42 11.68 8.84
N GLN A 89 13.91 10.46 8.75
CA GLN A 89 14.13 9.59 7.60
C GLN A 89 13.24 9.93 6.40
N ILE A 90 12.17 10.71 6.56
CA ILE A 90 11.33 11.18 5.48
C ILE A 90 11.94 12.47 4.90
N VAL A 91 12.54 12.37 3.73
CA VAL A 91 13.15 13.51 3.05
C VAL A 91 12.13 14.30 2.24
N ARG A 92 11.08 13.63 1.75
CA ARG A 92 9.97 14.25 1.05
C ARG A 92 8.69 13.42 1.22
N ALA A 93 7.57 14.12 1.44
CA ALA A 93 6.23 13.55 1.40
C ALA A 93 5.35 14.39 0.47
N THR A 94 4.67 13.73 -0.48
CA THR A 94 3.85 14.40 -1.49
C THR A 94 2.48 13.77 -1.57
N LEU A 95 1.43 14.58 -1.46
CA LEU A 95 0.06 14.17 -1.80
C LEU A 95 -0.14 14.39 -3.30
N HIS A 96 -0.25 13.31 -4.04
CA HIS A 96 -0.49 13.31 -5.48
C HIS A 96 -1.95 12.95 -5.79
N PHE A 97 -2.57 13.64 -6.75
CA PHE A 97 -3.85 13.26 -7.33
C PHE A 97 -4.10 14.00 -8.65
N LYS A 98 -5.03 13.48 -9.45
CA LYS A 98 -5.54 14.15 -10.65
C LYS A 98 -7.04 14.32 -10.57
N ILE A 99 -7.56 15.41 -11.15
CA ILE A 99 -8.99 15.69 -11.23
C ILE A 99 -9.41 15.89 -12.68
N TRP A 100 -10.42 15.14 -13.09
CA TRP A 100 -11.17 15.41 -14.31
C TRP A 100 -12.65 15.61 -13.98
N THR A 101 -13.40 16.27 -14.88
CA THR A 101 -14.75 16.78 -14.54
C THR A 101 -15.73 16.55 -15.66
N GLN A 102 -16.99 16.41 -15.30
CA GLN A 102 -18.09 16.26 -16.23
C GLN A 102 -19.26 17.17 -15.84
N TYR A 103 -20.06 17.52 -16.83
CA TYR A 103 -21.28 18.31 -16.64
C TYR A 103 -21.02 19.69 -16.05
N GLY A 104 -22.10 20.38 -15.70
CA GLY A 104 -22.02 21.72 -15.10
C GLY A 104 -21.67 22.83 -16.10
N ILE A 105 -21.99 24.05 -15.71
CA ILE A 105 -21.58 25.28 -16.40
C ILE A 105 -20.43 25.93 -15.64
N ALA A 106 -19.67 26.81 -16.26
CA ALA A 106 -18.51 27.46 -15.65
C ALA A 106 -18.80 28.10 -14.28
N ALA A 107 -19.93 28.75 -14.13
CA ALA A 107 -20.33 29.35 -12.85
C ALA A 107 -20.50 28.33 -11.70
N ALA A 108 -20.88 27.08 -12.01
CA ALA A 108 -21.05 26.03 -11.01
C ALA A 108 -19.72 25.44 -10.53
N TYR A 109 -18.63 25.63 -11.28
CA TYR A 109 -17.29 25.18 -10.88
C TYR A 109 -16.61 26.13 -9.90
N LYS A 110 -16.92 27.42 -9.94
CA LYS A 110 -16.22 28.47 -9.20
C LYS A 110 -16.09 28.20 -7.68
N ASN A 111 -17.11 27.55 -7.10
CA ASN A 111 -17.12 27.18 -5.68
C ASN A 111 -17.56 25.72 -5.49
N GLY A 112 -17.38 24.88 -6.52
CA GLY A 112 -17.94 23.53 -6.53
C GLY A 112 -17.10 22.50 -5.79
N LEU A 113 -15.82 22.76 -5.62
CA LEU A 113 -14.88 21.88 -4.92
C LEU A 113 -13.88 22.72 -4.13
N GLU A 114 -13.55 22.25 -2.95
CA GLU A 114 -12.48 22.77 -2.09
C GLU A 114 -11.66 21.60 -1.57
N ILE A 115 -10.36 21.77 -1.44
CA ILE A 115 -9.43 20.76 -0.94
C ILE A 115 -8.62 21.38 0.18
N PHE A 116 -8.71 20.79 1.36
CA PHE A 116 -8.17 21.31 2.59
C PHE A 116 -7.22 20.32 3.26
N ILE A 117 -6.33 20.85 4.07
CA ILE A 117 -5.39 20.10 4.89
C ILE A 117 -5.25 20.78 6.24
N SER A 118 -5.05 20.01 7.32
CA SER A 118 -4.73 20.58 8.63
C SER A 118 -4.06 19.57 9.55
N ASP A 119 -3.11 20.02 10.35
CA ASP A 119 -2.52 19.29 11.48
C ASP A 119 -3.21 19.63 12.83
N LYS A 120 -4.29 20.39 12.78
CA LYS A 120 -5.00 20.87 13.99
C LYS A 120 -6.43 20.36 14.06
N PHE A 121 -6.91 19.66 13.02
CA PHE A 121 -8.26 19.11 13.03
C PHE A 121 -8.36 17.99 14.07
N PRO A 122 -9.32 18.05 15.01
CA PRO A 122 -9.38 17.08 16.12
C PRO A 122 -9.90 15.70 15.73
N GLY A 123 -10.26 15.49 14.46
CA GLY A 123 -10.92 14.28 13.97
C GLY A 123 -12.44 14.31 14.13
N LEU A 124 -13.13 13.48 13.36
CA LEU A 124 -14.58 13.29 13.48
C LEU A 124 -14.87 12.24 14.55
N SER A 125 -15.93 12.46 15.34
CA SER A 125 -16.41 11.47 16.32
C SER A 125 -16.99 10.23 15.64
N LYS A 126 -17.55 10.38 14.43
CA LYS A 126 -18.26 9.36 13.64
C LYS A 126 -19.49 8.78 14.37
N GLN A 127 -19.93 9.42 15.44
CA GLN A 127 -21.04 9.00 16.30
C GLN A 127 -22.11 10.07 16.45
N ASN A 128 -21.72 11.35 16.35
CA ASN A 128 -22.62 12.48 16.48
C ASN A 128 -22.56 13.33 15.21
N PHE A 129 -23.41 13.01 14.24
CA PHE A 129 -23.46 13.70 12.95
C PHE A 129 -23.64 15.20 13.07
N LYS A 130 -24.46 15.68 14.02
CA LYS A 130 -24.70 17.10 14.20
C LYS A 130 -23.44 17.86 14.65
N GLU A 131 -22.67 17.28 15.53
CA GLU A 131 -21.39 17.85 15.98
C GLU A 131 -20.33 17.76 14.88
N ASP A 132 -20.19 16.62 14.26
CA ASP A 132 -19.23 16.39 13.17
C ASP A 132 -19.51 17.29 11.97
N SER A 133 -20.78 17.52 11.61
CA SER A 133 -21.15 18.41 10.50
C SER A 133 -20.81 19.88 10.82
N VAL A 134 -21.08 20.32 12.04
CA VAL A 134 -20.71 21.68 12.49
C VAL A 134 -19.20 21.82 12.56
N LEU A 135 -18.49 20.79 13.04
CA LEU A 135 -17.05 20.79 13.12
C LEU A 135 -16.42 20.88 11.72
N ALA A 136 -16.80 20.02 10.79
CA ALA A 136 -16.26 20.03 9.43
C ALA A 136 -16.49 21.38 8.72
N GLU A 137 -17.68 21.96 8.87
CA GLU A 137 -18.08 23.19 8.16
C GLU A 137 -17.48 24.46 8.77
N LYS A 138 -17.25 24.51 10.09
CA LYS A 138 -16.76 25.71 10.80
C LYS A 138 -15.29 25.68 11.17
N PHE A 139 -14.62 24.58 10.97
CA PHE A 139 -13.19 24.48 11.24
C PHE A 139 -12.40 25.41 10.32
N ALA A 140 -11.35 26.02 10.86
CA ALA A 140 -10.45 26.89 10.09
C ALA A 140 -9.46 26.06 9.29
N TRP A 141 -9.90 25.55 8.15
CA TRP A 141 -9.08 24.75 7.25
C TRP A 141 -8.04 25.58 6.50
N ASP A 142 -6.88 25.00 6.23
CA ASP A 142 -5.90 25.53 5.31
C ASP A 142 -6.18 24.99 3.89
N GLU A 143 -6.23 25.88 2.89
CA GLU A 143 -6.40 25.45 1.48
C GLU A 143 -5.16 24.69 1.01
N ALA A 144 -5.34 23.41 0.67
CA ALA A 144 -4.29 22.59 0.07
C ALA A 144 -4.07 22.91 -1.41
N VAL A 145 -5.16 23.30 -2.10
CA VAL A 145 -5.15 23.77 -3.49
C VAL A 145 -5.98 25.04 -3.57
N PRO A 146 -5.39 26.17 -4.07
CA PRO A 146 -6.16 27.40 -4.30
C PRO A 146 -7.36 27.13 -5.21
N LYS A 147 -8.52 27.67 -4.88
CA LYS A 147 -9.77 27.46 -5.66
C LYS A 147 -9.62 27.83 -7.14
N ALA A 148 -8.79 28.81 -7.45
CA ALA A 148 -8.53 29.26 -8.83
C ALA A 148 -7.80 28.20 -9.66
N ASP A 149 -7.01 27.33 -9.02
CA ASP A 149 -6.22 26.27 -9.66
C ASP A 149 -7.02 24.97 -9.84
N LEU A 150 -8.19 24.85 -9.18
CA LEU A 150 -9.11 23.73 -9.38
C LEU A 150 -9.81 23.85 -10.75
N PRO A 151 -10.38 22.75 -11.30
CA PRO A 151 -11.06 22.78 -12.58
C PRO A 151 -12.18 23.83 -12.62
N GLN A 152 -12.09 24.79 -13.54
CA GLN A 152 -13.05 25.86 -13.74
C GLN A 152 -14.08 25.57 -14.85
N GLY A 153 -14.16 24.33 -15.29
CA GLY A 153 -15.05 23.84 -16.35
C GLY A 153 -14.88 22.35 -16.57
N GLN A 154 -15.55 21.83 -17.60
CA GLN A 154 -15.42 20.44 -17.94
C GLN A 154 -14.00 20.11 -18.44
N LYS A 155 -13.47 18.98 -17.97
CA LYS A 155 -12.17 18.43 -18.33
C LYS A 155 -12.33 16.94 -18.62
N LYS A 156 -11.99 16.50 -19.82
CA LYS A 156 -11.93 15.07 -20.12
C LYS A 156 -10.84 14.39 -19.31
N ILE A 157 -10.86 13.08 -19.25
CA ILE A 157 -9.88 12.30 -18.50
C ILE A 157 -8.43 12.50 -19.01
N ASP A 158 -8.24 12.67 -20.31
CA ASP A 158 -6.96 12.99 -20.95
C ASP A 158 -6.49 14.43 -20.72
N GLN A 159 -7.36 15.26 -20.15
CA GLN A 159 -7.12 16.65 -19.76
C GLN A 159 -7.19 16.85 -18.24
N ALA A 160 -7.10 15.76 -17.47
CA ALA A 160 -7.13 15.81 -16.01
C ALA A 160 -6.02 16.76 -15.49
N LEU A 161 -6.37 17.62 -14.56
CA LEU A 161 -5.39 18.48 -13.88
C LEU A 161 -4.66 17.66 -12.83
N SER A 162 -3.33 17.74 -12.82
CA SER A 162 -2.47 17.05 -11.87
C SER A 162 -2.04 17.98 -10.74
N TYR A 163 -2.05 17.44 -9.52
CA TYR A 163 -1.65 18.16 -8.31
C TYR A 163 -0.62 17.33 -7.56
N ASP A 164 0.49 17.98 -7.19
CA ASP A 164 1.55 17.46 -6.33
C ASP A 164 1.72 18.45 -5.18
N ILE A 165 1.17 18.10 -4.03
CA ILE A 165 1.19 18.96 -2.85
C ILE A 165 2.30 18.47 -1.93
N ASP A 166 3.27 19.33 -1.65
CA ASP A 166 4.31 19.04 -0.67
C ASP A 166 3.70 19.05 0.73
N ILE A 167 3.75 17.90 1.40
CA ILE A 167 3.28 17.68 2.76
C ILE A 167 4.44 17.29 3.70
N THR A 168 5.69 17.58 3.31
CA THR A 168 6.87 17.21 4.09
C THR A 168 6.88 17.85 5.49
N ASP A 169 6.32 19.05 5.64
CA ASP A 169 6.21 19.73 6.93
C ASP A 169 5.23 19.07 7.92
N TYR A 170 4.48 18.06 7.45
CA TYR A 170 3.58 17.25 8.31
C TYR A 170 4.20 15.91 8.72
N ARG A 171 5.48 15.65 8.42
CA ARG A 171 6.11 14.33 8.64
C ARG A 171 6.18 13.88 10.11
N ASP A 172 6.07 14.80 11.05
CA ASP A 172 6.08 14.57 12.51
C ASP A 172 4.73 14.82 13.18
N LYS A 173 3.66 14.92 12.38
CA LYS A 173 2.30 15.29 12.80
C LYS A 173 1.26 14.39 12.20
N GLU A 174 0.10 14.35 12.81
CA GLU A 174 -1.11 13.85 12.17
C GLU A 174 -1.69 14.95 11.27
N MET A 175 -1.96 14.60 10.02
CA MET A 175 -2.51 15.50 9.02
C MET A 175 -3.87 14.99 8.57
N THR A 176 -4.88 15.84 8.58
CA THR A 176 -6.21 15.54 8.03
C THR A 176 -6.37 16.17 6.66
N LEU A 177 -6.79 15.37 5.67
CA LEU A 177 -7.22 15.81 4.34
C LEU A 177 -8.74 15.90 4.31
N ALA A 178 -9.28 17.03 3.88
CA ALA A 178 -10.71 17.20 3.69
C ALA A 178 -11.06 17.70 2.29
N LEU A 179 -12.05 17.07 1.68
CA LEU A 179 -12.59 17.43 0.38
C LEU A 179 -14.02 17.93 0.60
N HIS A 180 -14.32 19.13 0.15
CA HIS A 180 -15.64 19.71 0.28
C HIS A 180 -16.26 19.95 -1.09
N TYR A 181 -17.39 19.32 -1.34
CA TYR A 181 -18.19 19.53 -2.54
C TYR A 181 -19.42 20.36 -2.24
N GLN A 182 -19.61 21.42 -3.01
CA GLN A 182 -20.80 22.28 -2.91
C GLN A 182 -21.38 22.55 -4.29
N ALA A 183 -22.70 22.46 -4.41
CA ALA A 183 -23.41 22.83 -5.63
C ALA A 183 -24.79 23.38 -5.33
N THR A 184 -25.10 24.53 -5.94
CA THR A 184 -26.42 25.18 -5.86
C THR A 184 -27.23 24.78 -7.09
N ASP A 185 -28.42 24.25 -6.87
CA ASP A 185 -29.37 23.92 -7.94
C ASP A 185 -29.99 25.20 -8.53
N ASP A 186 -29.57 25.56 -9.74
CA ASP A 186 -30.11 26.65 -10.50
C ASP A 186 -31.37 26.28 -11.30
N LYS A 187 -31.84 25.04 -11.18
CA LYS A 187 -33.00 24.43 -11.88
C LYS A 187 -32.93 24.42 -13.40
N LYS A 188 -31.83 24.89 -14.00
CA LYS A 188 -31.62 24.97 -15.45
C LYS A 188 -30.50 24.04 -15.96
N ASN A 189 -29.45 23.90 -15.20
CA ASN A 189 -28.24 23.24 -15.60
C ASN A 189 -27.93 22.04 -14.72
N SER A 190 -27.21 21.06 -15.27
CA SER A 190 -26.60 20.01 -14.46
C SER A 190 -25.47 20.59 -13.61
N MET A 191 -25.22 19.98 -12.47
CA MET A 191 -24.15 20.34 -11.56
C MET A 191 -22.89 19.55 -11.86
N PRO A 192 -21.69 20.05 -11.53
CA PRO A 192 -20.42 19.40 -11.80
C PRO A 192 -20.34 18.01 -11.16
N ARG A 193 -19.66 17.10 -11.84
CA ARG A 193 -19.10 15.89 -11.28
C ARG A 193 -17.58 16.01 -11.26
N TYR A 194 -16.98 15.75 -10.10
CA TYR A 194 -15.54 15.72 -9.92
C TYR A 194 -15.10 14.27 -9.74
N ASN A 195 -14.17 13.83 -10.60
CA ASN A 195 -13.59 12.51 -10.55
C ASN A 195 -12.11 12.64 -10.16
N PHE A 196 -11.75 12.02 -9.06
CA PHE A 196 -10.37 11.90 -8.58
C PHE A 196 -9.78 10.60 -9.13
N ILE A 197 -8.58 10.66 -9.61
CA ILE A 197 -7.80 9.50 -10.09
C ILE A 197 -6.36 9.63 -9.64
N GLU A 198 -5.67 8.49 -9.58
CA GLU A 198 -4.26 8.42 -9.21
C GLU A 198 -3.95 9.13 -7.87
N MET A 199 -4.88 9.13 -6.90
CA MET A 199 -4.59 9.70 -5.59
C MET A 199 -3.72 8.75 -4.78
N TYR A 200 -2.66 9.28 -4.19
CA TYR A 200 -1.80 8.60 -3.21
C TYR A 200 -0.94 9.62 -2.46
N ILE A 201 -0.45 9.24 -1.30
CA ILE A 201 0.67 9.92 -0.65
C ILE A 201 1.93 9.13 -0.98
N GLU A 202 2.94 9.80 -1.49
CA GLU A 202 4.26 9.24 -1.77
C GLU A 202 5.27 9.78 -0.76
N ASN A 203 5.96 8.88 -0.07
CA ASN A 203 7.02 9.19 0.86
C ASN A 203 8.35 8.71 0.30
N GLU A 204 9.32 9.61 0.20
CA GLU A 204 10.71 9.34 -0.13
C GLU A 204 11.54 9.35 1.15
N ARG A 205 12.27 8.26 1.42
CA ARG A 205 13.15 8.13 2.57
C ARG A 205 14.60 8.45 2.23
N SER A 206 15.38 8.77 3.25
CA SER A 206 16.82 9.06 3.14
C SER A 206 17.65 7.88 2.57
N ASP A 207 17.17 6.63 2.70
CA ASP A 207 17.78 5.45 2.08
C ASP A 207 17.39 5.29 0.60
N GLY A 208 16.57 6.21 0.06
CA GLY A 208 16.08 6.21 -1.32
C GLY A 208 14.91 5.25 -1.57
N PHE A 209 14.31 4.69 -0.50
CA PHE A 209 13.08 3.93 -0.64
C PHE A 209 11.89 4.86 -0.83
N VAL A 210 11.03 4.53 -1.79
CA VAL A 210 9.79 5.26 -2.07
C VAL A 210 8.61 4.35 -1.74
N SER A 211 7.73 4.83 -0.86
CA SER A 211 6.48 4.14 -0.51
C SER A 211 5.27 4.96 -0.88
N ARG A 212 4.14 4.28 -1.17
CA ARG A 212 2.88 4.93 -1.50
C ARG A 212 1.75 4.45 -0.59
N TYR A 213 0.95 5.42 -0.12
CA TYR A 213 -0.27 5.19 0.63
C TYR A 213 -1.47 5.55 -0.24
N TRP A 214 -2.38 4.60 -0.39
CA TRP A 214 -3.56 4.76 -1.21
C TRP A 214 -4.75 5.26 -0.39
N PRO A 215 -5.74 5.93 -0.98
CA PRO A 215 -6.88 6.50 -0.26
C PRO A 215 -7.73 5.48 0.51
N SER A 216 -7.65 4.20 0.18
CA SER A 216 -8.26 3.13 0.98
C SER A 216 -7.71 3.03 2.40
N GLN A 217 -6.54 3.63 2.65
CA GLN A 217 -5.86 3.68 3.96
C GLN A 217 -6.06 5.03 4.67
N PHE A 218 -6.70 6.01 4.01
CA PHE A 218 -6.91 7.34 4.58
C PHE A 218 -8.05 7.39 5.60
N GLY A 219 -8.81 6.32 5.77
CA GLY A 219 -9.94 6.27 6.69
C GLY A 219 -11.04 7.26 6.36
N PHE A 220 -11.23 7.56 5.08
CA PHE A 220 -12.21 8.56 4.63
C PHE A 220 -13.61 8.32 5.19
N THR A 221 -14.17 9.37 5.78
CA THR A 221 -15.53 9.43 6.28
C THR A 221 -16.28 10.54 5.53
N ALA A 222 -17.40 10.17 4.90
CA ALA A 222 -18.30 11.16 4.31
C ALA A 222 -19.10 11.84 5.40
N VAL A 223 -19.27 13.17 5.31
CA VAL A 223 -20.21 13.95 6.14
C VAL A 223 -21.19 14.61 5.18
N ASN A 224 -22.35 13.97 4.98
CA ASN A 224 -23.33 14.39 3.98
C ASN A 224 -24.32 15.36 4.62
N MET A 225 -24.17 16.65 4.35
CA MET A 225 -25.07 17.66 4.87
C MET A 225 -26.49 17.45 4.35
N MET A 226 -27.46 17.74 5.17
CA MET A 226 -28.88 17.61 4.84
C MET A 226 -29.25 18.48 3.64
N CYS A 227 -29.81 17.88 2.61
CA CYS A 227 -30.43 18.59 1.50
C CYS A 227 -31.68 17.85 0.99
N ASN A 228 -32.53 18.54 0.24
CA ASN A 228 -33.80 17.98 -0.20
C ASN A 228 -33.69 16.70 -1.02
N HIS A 229 -32.56 16.51 -1.72
CA HIS A 229 -32.35 15.34 -2.54
C HIS A 229 -32.13 14.03 -1.74
N TYR A 230 -31.63 14.13 -0.51
CA TYR A 230 -31.39 12.98 0.36
C TYR A 230 -32.55 12.67 1.30
N LEU A 231 -33.53 13.52 1.34
CA LEU A 231 -34.65 13.41 2.26
C LEU A 231 -35.78 12.58 1.67
N ASP A 232 -36.38 11.75 2.49
CA ASP A 232 -37.65 11.09 2.17
C ASP A 232 -38.81 12.09 2.19
N SER A 233 -40.05 11.60 1.97
CA SER A 233 -41.25 12.40 2.03
C SER A 233 -41.52 13.05 3.41
N GLN A 234 -40.91 12.52 4.46
CA GLN A 234 -40.97 13.04 5.84
C GLN A 234 -39.80 13.96 6.17
N LYS A 235 -38.97 14.33 5.20
CA LYS A 235 -37.74 15.13 5.36
C LYS A 235 -36.73 14.50 6.31
N LYS A 236 -36.65 13.14 6.35
CA LYS A 236 -35.62 12.39 7.05
C LYS A 236 -34.57 11.91 6.08
N MET A 237 -33.32 11.80 6.54
CA MET A 237 -32.24 11.26 5.76
C MET A 237 -32.52 9.80 5.37
N VAL A 238 -32.49 9.52 4.07
CA VAL A 238 -32.75 8.17 3.55
C VAL A 238 -31.58 7.25 3.87
N ASN A 239 -31.87 6.09 4.44
CA ASN A 239 -30.88 5.00 4.68
C ASN A 239 -29.67 5.42 5.51
N ASN A 240 -29.81 6.27 6.52
CA ASN A 240 -28.72 6.73 7.39
C ASN A 240 -27.48 7.19 6.58
N ARG A 241 -27.70 7.99 5.54
CA ARG A 241 -26.63 8.46 4.65
C ARG A 241 -25.79 9.60 5.23
N GLU A 242 -25.93 9.89 6.49
CA GLU A 242 -25.16 10.93 7.20
C GLU A 242 -23.66 10.75 7.00
N TYR A 243 -23.15 9.52 7.19
CA TYR A 243 -21.75 9.14 6.97
C TYR A 243 -21.58 8.17 5.79
N GLY A 244 -22.64 7.92 5.05
CA GLY A 244 -22.66 6.87 4.03
C GLY A 244 -22.01 7.30 2.72
N THR A 245 -21.39 6.34 2.07
CA THR A 245 -20.97 6.42 0.68
C THR A 245 -21.89 5.59 -0.21
N ILE A 246 -21.78 5.75 -1.52
CA ILE A 246 -22.63 5.08 -2.50
C ILE A 246 -21.78 4.26 -3.47
N THR A 247 -22.42 3.35 -4.19
CA THR A 247 -21.83 2.54 -5.26
C THR A 247 -22.30 2.95 -6.66
N ASP A 248 -23.22 3.90 -6.75
CA ASP A 248 -23.80 4.43 -7.99
C ASP A 248 -23.44 5.92 -8.19
N GLY A 249 -24.23 6.64 -8.95
CA GLY A 249 -24.06 8.07 -9.23
C GLY A 249 -25.05 8.97 -8.50
N THR A 250 -25.62 8.57 -7.36
CA THR A 250 -26.56 9.40 -6.58
C THR A 250 -25.94 10.76 -6.30
N PRO A 251 -26.61 11.85 -6.69
CA PRO A 251 -26.07 13.19 -6.60
C PRO A 251 -25.75 13.64 -5.18
N GLY A 252 -24.60 14.31 -5.01
CA GLY A 252 -24.14 14.90 -3.78
C GLY A 252 -23.58 13.93 -2.73
N LEU A 253 -23.43 12.67 -3.09
CA LEU A 253 -22.82 11.64 -2.25
C LEU A 253 -21.52 11.13 -2.87
N TRP A 254 -20.56 10.82 -2.02
CA TRP A 254 -19.26 10.31 -2.44
C TRP A 254 -19.34 8.82 -2.83
N ASN A 255 -18.76 8.48 -3.95
CA ASN A 255 -18.58 7.10 -4.38
C ASN A 255 -17.12 6.70 -4.20
N LEU A 256 -16.86 5.78 -3.28
CA LEU A 256 -15.52 5.26 -2.94
C LEU A 256 -15.29 3.83 -3.44
N THR A 257 -16.09 3.33 -4.39
CA THR A 257 -16.01 1.94 -4.86
C THR A 257 -14.61 1.54 -5.35
N ASN A 258 -13.90 2.48 -6.01
CA ASN A 258 -12.57 2.25 -6.56
C ASN A 258 -11.45 2.96 -5.77
N VAL A 259 -11.71 3.31 -4.52
CA VAL A 259 -10.76 4.07 -3.68
C VAL A 259 -9.42 3.38 -3.48
N LYS A 260 -9.38 2.03 -3.46
CA LYS A 260 -8.12 1.25 -3.40
C LYS A 260 -7.20 1.42 -4.59
N ASN A 261 -7.72 1.90 -5.71
CA ASN A 261 -6.95 2.20 -6.91
C ASN A 261 -6.69 3.72 -7.06
N GLY A 262 -6.89 4.50 -6.00
CA GLY A 262 -6.75 5.95 -6.03
C GLY A 262 -7.86 6.66 -6.80
N CYS A 263 -9.02 6.00 -7.02
CA CYS A 263 -10.11 6.53 -7.84
C CYS A 263 -11.40 6.62 -7.04
N PHE A 264 -12.03 7.79 -7.06
CA PHE A 264 -13.35 8.03 -6.46
C PHE A 264 -13.98 9.29 -7.05
N PHE A 265 -15.25 9.56 -6.76
CA PHE A 265 -15.92 10.73 -7.30
C PHE A 265 -17.08 11.22 -6.44
N ILE A 266 -17.54 12.43 -6.75
CA ILE A 266 -18.83 12.96 -6.33
C ILE A 266 -19.56 13.52 -7.54
N ALA A 267 -20.87 13.20 -7.68
CA ALA A 267 -21.70 13.67 -8.78
C ALA A 267 -22.64 14.77 -8.31
N GLY A 268 -22.76 15.85 -9.07
CA GLY A 268 -23.74 16.92 -8.78
C GLY A 268 -25.15 16.62 -9.25
N GLY A 269 -25.28 15.79 -10.27
CA GLY A 269 -26.56 15.40 -10.84
C GLY A 269 -27.14 16.38 -11.85
N GLY A 270 -28.34 16.07 -12.32
CA GLY A 270 -29.09 16.92 -13.25
C GLY A 270 -29.75 18.11 -12.57
N LYS A 271 -30.43 18.91 -13.38
CA LYS A 271 -31.28 20.00 -12.88
C LYS A 271 -32.37 19.48 -11.92
N ASN A 272 -32.85 20.33 -11.02
CA ASN A 272 -33.90 20.03 -10.03
C ASN A 272 -33.54 18.90 -9.03
N THR A 273 -32.26 18.63 -8.79
CA THR A 273 -31.83 17.63 -7.79
C THR A 273 -31.51 18.26 -6.42
N GLY A 274 -31.80 19.55 -6.24
CA GLY A 274 -31.58 20.30 -5.00
C GLY A 274 -30.11 20.67 -4.76
N ASN A 275 -29.87 21.52 -3.80
CA ASN A 275 -28.54 21.91 -3.37
C ASN A 275 -27.76 20.72 -2.80
N LYS A 276 -26.47 20.74 -2.96
CA LYS A 276 -25.54 19.71 -2.46
C LYS A 276 -24.51 20.37 -1.53
N ASN A 277 -24.19 19.68 -0.47
CA ASN A 277 -23.09 20.01 0.43
C ASN A 277 -22.59 18.70 1.05
N GLY A 278 -21.42 18.25 0.65
CA GLY A 278 -20.87 16.98 1.07
C GLY A 278 -19.38 17.07 1.34
N TRP A 279 -18.98 16.66 2.53
CA TRP A 279 -17.59 16.55 2.93
C TRP A 279 -17.09 15.12 2.82
N LEU A 280 -15.80 14.96 2.56
CA LEU A 280 -15.08 13.72 2.69
C LEU A 280 -13.81 14.01 3.48
N VAL A 281 -13.73 13.48 4.70
CA VAL A 281 -12.67 13.82 5.66
C VAL A 281 -11.88 12.56 5.98
N SER A 282 -10.57 12.62 5.89
CA SER A 282 -9.69 11.51 6.27
C SER A 282 -9.58 11.40 7.79
N ASP A 283 -9.13 10.25 8.27
CA ASP A 283 -8.55 10.15 9.61
C ASP A 283 -7.22 10.93 9.66
N GLY A 284 -6.62 11.02 10.84
CA GLY A 284 -5.26 11.57 10.97
C GLY A 284 -4.27 10.71 10.18
N LEU A 285 -3.66 11.29 9.15
CA LEU A 285 -2.67 10.64 8.30
C LEU A 285 -1.29 10.87 8.89
N VAL A 286 -0.53 9.79 9.10
CA VAL A 286 0.83 9.83 9.64
C VAL A 286 1.78 9.34 8.56
N THR A 287 2.63 10.24 8.07
CA THR A 287 3.56 9.93 6.97
C THR A 287 4.71 9.01 7.39
N THR A 288 5.00 8.90 8.69
CA THR A 288 6.02 7.99 9.23
C THR A 288 5.59 6.53 9.25
N HIS A 289 4.31 6.23 9.07
CA HIS A 289 3.87 4.85 8.90
C HIS A 289 4.54 4.23 7.66
N CYS A 290 4.97 2.99 7.78
CA CYS A 290 5.53 2.25 6.66
C CYS A 290 5.06 0.80 6.68
N TYR A 291 5.14 0.14 5.53
CA TYR A 291 4.97 -1.30 5.49
C TYR A 291 6.24 -2.00 5.95
N PRO A 292 6.11 -3.15 6.63
CA PRO A 292 7.23 -4.04 6.88
C PRO A 292 7.96 -4.39 5.59
N ASP A 293 9.29 -4.44 5.67
CA ASP A 293 10.10 -4.85 4.53
C ASP A 293 9.77 -6.30 4.15
N GLN A 294 9.75 -6.59 2.86
CA GLN A 294 9.29 -7.87 2.31
C GLN A 294 10.44 -8.71 1.77
N GLY A 295 10.40 -9.99 2.09
CA GLY A 295 11.23 -10.99 1.44
C GLY A 295 10.54 -11.60 0.21
N VAL A 296 11.32 -12.18 -0.67
CA VAL A 296 10.85 -12.90 -1.85
C VAL A 296 10.97 -14.40 -1.61
N ILE A 297 9.88 -15.15 -1.78
CA ILE A 297 9.92 -16.61 -1.76
C ILE A 297 10.58 -17.06 -3.06
N ILE A 298 11.81 -17.56 -2.98
CA ILE A 298 12.58 -18.00 -4.15
C ILE A 298 12.49 -19.50 -4.37
N LYS A 299 12.09 -20.28 -3.35
CA LYS A 299 11.83 -21.72 -3.44
C LYS A 299 10.62 -22.09 -2.57
N ASN A 300 9.82 -22.99 -3.05
CA ASN A 300 8.80 -23.69 -2.29
C ASN A 300 8.92 -25.21 -2.46
N ILE A 301 8.17 -25.97 -1.67
CA ILE A 301 8.27 -27.44 -1.62
C ILE A 301 8.00 -28.14 -2.98
N THR A 302 7.29 -27.48 -3.89
CA THR A 302 6.93 -28.05 -5.20
C THR A 302 7.98 -27.79 -6.30
N GLN A 303 9.03 -27.03 -5.98
CA GLN A 303 10.03 -26.58 -6.95
C GLN A 303 11.43 -26.97 -6.49
N ASP A 304 12.23 -27.47 -7.41
CA ASP A 304 13.69 -27.57 -7.22
C ASP A 304 14.34 -26.32 -7.80
N VAL A 305 14.99 -25.52 -6.93
CA VAL A 305 15.61 -24.25 -7.29
C VAL A 305 17.07 -24.30 -6.85
N PRO A 306 17.98 -24.82 -7.68
CA PRO A 306 19.40 -24.91 -7.36
C PRO A 306 20.11 -23.56 -7.40
N THR A 307 19.55 -22.58 -8.12
CA THR A 307 20.12 -21.23 -8.25
C THR A 307 19.04 -20.17 -8.25
N TYR A 308 19.42 -18.95 -7.80
CA TYR A 308 18.60 -17.75 -7.88
C TYR A 308 19.47 -16.57 -8.27
N THR A 309 18.96 -15.68 -9.11
CA THR A 309 19.71 -14.50 -9.58
C THR A 309 19.07 -13.23 -9.08
N HIS A 310 19.89 -12.33 -8.50
CA HIS A 310 19.51 -11.00 -8.11
C HIS A 310 20.50 -9.95 -8.62
N THR A 311 20.04 -8.74 -8.93
CA THR A 311 20.89 -7.66 -9.45
C THR A 311 20.80 -6.44 -8.54
N TYR A 312 21.96 -6.02 -8.03
CA TYR A 312 22.10 -4.80 -7.23
C TYR A 312 22.51 -3.66 -8.15
N ASN A 313 21.70 -2.61 -8.23
CA ASN A 313 21.90 -1.50 -9.16
C ASN A 313 22.58 -0.27 -8.54
N LYS A 314 22.61 -0.17 -7.22
CA LYS A 314 23.21 0.97 -6.51
C LYS A 314 24.46 0.52 -5.75
N VAL A 315 25.52 1.33 -5.84
CA VAL A 315 26.74 1.15 -5.03
C VAL A 315 26.38 1.23 -3.55
N GLY A 316 26.91 0.30 -2.76
CA GLY A 316 26.64 0.22 -1.33
C GLY A 316 27.00 -1.13 -0.74
N GLU A 317 26.75 -1.29 0.55
CA GLU A 317 26.88 -2.56 1.25
C GLU A 317 25.50 -3.03 1.71
N TYR A 318 25.13 -4.25 1.33
CA TYR A 318 23.82 -4.83 1.60
C TYR A 318 23.98 -6.15 2.34
N LYS A 319 23.05 -6.46 3.23
CA LYS A 319 23.01 -7.70 3.98
C LYS A 319 21.93 -8.62 3.38
N ALA A 320 22.36 -9.49 2.48
CA ALA A 320 21.48 -10.49 1.88
C ALA A 320 21.18 -11.60 2.90
N THR A 321 19.90 -11.80 3.25
CA THR A 321 19.47 -12.79 4.23
C THR A 321 18.61 -13.86 3.57
N PHE A 322 18.98 -15.11 3.77
CA PHE A 322 18.26 -16.28 3.27
C PHE A 322 17.72 -17.08 4.46
N ILE A 323 16.43 -17.36 4.45
CA ILE A 323 15.75 -18.15 5.46
C ILE A 323 15.26 -19.42 4.81
N ALA A 324 15.88 -20.54 5.17
CA ALA A 324 15.46 -21.85 4.73
C ALA A 324 14.64 -22.55 5.80
N THR A 325 13.55 -23.18 5.39
CA THR A 325 12.68 -23.96 6.28
C THR A 325 12.41 -25.35 5.73
N LYS A 326 12.24 -26.29 6.64
CA LYS A 326 11.74 -27.64 6.37
C LYS A 326 10.70 -27.93 7.42
N VAL A 327 9.44 -28.08 6.98
CA VAL A 327 8.29 -28.21 7.86
C VAL A 327 7.49 -29.47 7.52
N ASN A 328 7.29 -30.30 8.50
CA ASN A 328 6.38 -31.43 8.41
C ASN A 328 5.57 -31.57 9.72
N TYR A 329 4.67 -32.53 9.79
CA TYR A 329 3.76 -32.70 10.93
C TYR A 329 4.48 -33.05 12.27
N LYS A 330 5.77 -33.42 12.24
CA LYS A 330 6.56 -33.78 13.41
C LYS A 330 7.66 -32.79 13.74
N ASN A 331 8.11 -32.01 12.75
CA ASN A 331 9.28 -31.14 12.89
C ASN A 331 9.13 -29.86 12.12
N ASP A 332 9.52 -28.75 12.74
CA ASP A 332 9.66 -27.42 12.15
C ASP A 332 11.13 -27.00 12.36
N SER A 333 11.90 -27.02 11.28
CA SER A 333 13.29 -26.64 11.31
C SER A 333 13.56 -25.44 10.40
N ARG A 334 14.32 -24.49 10.93
CA ARG A 334 14.65 -23.23 10.26
C ARG A 334 16.13 -22.91 10.40
N ILE A 335 16.77 -22.51 9.31
CA ILE A 335 18.13 -21.98 9.31
C ILE A 335 18.18 -20.63 8.59
N MET A 336 18.97 -19.71 9.10
CA MET A 336 19.23 -18.41 8.49
C MET A 336 20.70 -18.36 8.05
N LYS A 337 20.93 -17.85 6.85
CA LYS A 337 22.24 -17.57 6.27
C LYS A 337 22.28 -16.13 5.78
N GLU A 338 23.39 -15.47 6.02
CA GLU A 338 23.60 -14.08 5.63
C GLU A 338 24.88 -13.97 4.78
N LEU A 339 24.81 -13.10 3.79
CA LEU A 339 25.97 -12.69 2.99
C LEU A 339 26.05 -11.16 2.96
N THR A 340 27.25 -10.64 3.10
CA THR A 340 27.51 -9.21 2.88
C THR A 340 27.77 -9.00 1.40
N ILE A 341 26.96 -8.19 0.75
CA ILE A 341 27.08 -7.85 -0.67
C ILE A 341 27.68 -6.44 -0.78
N LYS A 342 28.91 -6.35 -1.25
CA LYS A 342 29.60 -5.09 -1.54
C LYS A 342 29.45 -4.78 -3.02
N VAL A 343 28.59 -3.78 -3.32
CA VAL A 343 28.37 -3.31 -4.68
C VAL A 343 29.33 -2.16 -4.95
N VAL A 344 30.15 -2.33 -5.97
CA VAL A 344 31.14 -1.36 -6.42
C VAL A 344 30.80 -0.81 -7.80
N GLU A 345 31.50 0.26 -8.24
CA GLU A 345 31.33 0.86 -9.58
C GLU A 345 31.72 -0.08 -10.73
#